data_0100be033c961ca156d6c41991762025
#
_entry.id   0100be033c961ca156d6c41991762025
#
_cell.length_a   1.000
_cell.length_b   1.000
_cell.length_c   1.000
_cell.angle_alpha   90.00
_cell.angle_beta   90.00
_cell.angle_gamma   90.00
#
_symmetry.space_group_name_H-M   'P 1'
#
loop_
_entity.id
_entity.type
_entity.pdbx_description
1 polymer ?
#
loop_
_entity_poly.entity_id
_entity_poly.type
_entity_poly.pdbx_seq_one_letter_code
_entity_poly.pdbx_strand_id
1 'polypeptide(L)'
;MNITVRTYQDSDVSAMVRIWNEVVEEGLAFPQEENLTEETGRVFFREQTHCGVAVNEAGTVLGMYILHPNNVGRCGHICNTSYAVAAAARGLHIGEQLVMDSLKQGKAAGFRILQFNAVVATNVHARHLYERLGFRQIGTIPQGFRMKDGHYEDICPYYHEL
;
A
#
# COMPACT_ATOMS: atom_id res chain seq x y z
N MET A 1 -21.34 6.08 -5.27
CA MET A 1 -20.77 4.70 -5.19
C MET A 1 -20.38 4.43 -3.76
N ASN A 2 -20.93 3.38 -3.18
CA ASN A 2 -20.61 2.98 -1.81
C ASN A 2 -19.45 1.98 -1.84
N ILE A 3 -18.36 2.31 -1.13
CA ILE A 3 -17.14 1.48 -1.07
C ILE A 3 -17.00 0.93 0.33
N THR A 4 -16.74 -0.36 0.44
CA THR A 4 -16.46 -1.05 1.70
C THR A 4 -15.07 -1.65 1.66
N VAL A 5 -14.29 -1.47 2.73
CA VAL A 5 -13.00 -2.14 2.89
C VAL A 5 -13.19 -3.34 3.82
N ARG A 6 -12.74 -4.50 3.39
CA ARG A 6 -12.82 -5.76 4.14
C ARG A 6 -11.56 -6.59 3.98
N THR A 7 -11.41 -7.60 4.82
CA THR A 7 -10.35 -8.60 4.65
C THR A 7 -10.51 -9.32 3.32
N TYR A 8 -9.40 -9.58 2.64
CA TYR A 8 -9.43 -10.30 1.37
C TYR A 8 -9.85 -11.76 1.54
N GLN A 9 -10.35 -12.35 0.47
CA GLN A 9 -10.68 -13.75 0.36
C GLN A 9 -9.91 -14.36 -0.82
N ASP A 10 -9.79 -15.68 -0.88
CA ASP A 10 -9.11 -16.34 -2.00
C ASP A 10 -9.69 -15.96 -3.37
N SER A 11 -11.00 -15.75 -3.44
CA SER A 11 -11.67 -15.30 -4.66
C SER A 11 -11.26 -13.91 -5.14
N ASP A 12 -10.63 -13.09 -4.28
CA ASP A 12 -10.16 -11.75 -4.62
C ASP A 12 -8.77 -11.75 -5.26
N VAL A 13 -8.01 -12.84 -5.12
CA VAL A 13 -6.59 -12.89 -5.49
C VAL A 13 -6.35 -12.50 -6.94
N SER A 14 -7.18 -12.97 -7.86
CA SER A 14 -7.03 -12.65 -9.29
C SER A 14 -7.12 -11.14 -9.54
N ALA A 15 -8.10 -10.47 -8.94
CA ALA A 15 -8.26 -9.02 -9.03
C ALA A 15 -7.12 -8.26 -8.33
N MET A 16 -6.69 -8.74 -7.16
CA MET A 16 -5.59 -8.14 -6.40
C MET A 16 -4.28 -8.20 -7.19
N VAL A 17 -3.98 -9.32 -7.83
CA VAL A 17 -2.80 -9.49 -8.69
C VAL A 17 -2.84 -8.50 -9.85
N ARG A 18 -3.97 -8.37 -10.52
CA ARG A 18 -4.13 -7.42 -11.62
C ARG A 18 -3.86 -5.99 -11.17
N ILE A 19 -4.47 -5.58 -10.05
CA ILE A 19 -4.33 -4.22 -9.52
C ILE A 19 -2.89 -3.96 -9.05
N TRP A 20 -2.27 -4.91 -8.36
CA TRP A 20 -0.89 -4.84 -7.94
C TRP A 20 0.04 -4.64 -9.14
N ASN A 21 -0.13 -5.44 -10.18
CA ASN A 21 0.69 -5.39 -11.38
C ASN A 21 0.54 -4.08 -12.16
N GLU A 22 -0.65 -3.47 -12.16
CA GLU A 22 -0.84 -2.13 -12.75
C GLU A 22 0.13 -1.12 -12.12
N VAL A 23 0.26 -1.14 -10.79
CA VAL A 23 1.15 -0.21 -10.07
C VAL A 23 2.62 -0.55 -10.31
N VAL A 24 2.97 -1.82 -10.33
CA VAL A 24 4.34 -2.27 -10.66
C VAL A 24 4.74 -1.80 -12.05
N GLU A 25 3.88 -1.98 -13.04
CA GLU A 25 4.13 -1.62 -14.43
C GLU A 25 4.25 -0.11 -14.65
N GLU A 26 3.53 0.69 -13.88
CA GLU A 26 3.68 2.16 -13.91
C GLU A 26 5.09 2.60 -13.50
N GLY A 27 5.72 1.90 -12.54
CA GLY A 27 7.07 2.18 -12.11
C GLY A 27 7.26 3.53 -11.42
N LEU A 28 6.23 4.03 -10.74
CA LEU A 28 6.19 5.36 -10.12
C LEU A 28 6.07 5.34 -8.60
N ALA A 29 5.67 4.22 -8.00
CA ALA A 29 5.34 4.14 -6.58
C ALA A 29 5.90 2.91 -5.86
N PHE A 30 5.82 1.73 -6.46
CA PHE A 30 6.31 0.49 -5.86
C PHE A 30 7.76 0.24 -6.22
N PRO A 31 8.59 -0.22 -5.25
CA PRO A 31 9.98 -0.60 -5.54
C PRO A 31 10.09 -1.90 -6.34
N GLN A 32 9.05 -2.74 -6.37
CA GLN A 32 9.06 -4.00 -7.12
C GLN A 32 9.06 -3.74 -8.62
N GLU A 33 9.83 -4.52 -9.35
CA GLU A 33 9.93 -4.47 -10.81
C GLU A 33 9.27 -5.65 -11.50
N GLU A 34 9.02 -6.74 -10.78
CA GLU A 34 8.44 -7.97 -11.32
C GLU A 34 6.95 -8.09 -10.98
N ASN A 35 6.17 -8.55 -11.97
CA ASN A 35 4.75 -8.83 -11.77
C ASN A 35 4.54 -10.11 -10.96
N LEU A 36 3.40 -10.17 -10.27
CA LEU A 36 2.89 -11.39 -9.66
C LEU A 36 2.11 -12.19 -10.70
N THR A 37 2.16 -13.52 -10.58
CA THR A 37 1.18 -14.42 -11.19
C THR A 37 0.07 -14.71 -10.19
N GLU A 38 -1.03 -15.34 -10.60
CA GLU A 38 -2.03 -15.80 -9.62
C GLU A 38 -1.44 -16.72 -8.57
N GLU A 39 -0.57 -17.63 -8.99
CA GLU A 39 0.09 -18.58 -8.08
C GLU A 39 1.01 -17.87 -7.09
N THR A 40 1.93 -17.05 -7.57
CA THR A 40 2.86 -16.33 -6.69
C THR A 40 2.14 -15.28 -5.86
N GLY A 41 1.10 -14.64 -6.41
CA GLY A 41 0.27 -13.68 -5.69
C GLY A 41 -0.49 -14.33 -4.53
N ARG A 42 -1.05 -15.52 -4.73
CA ARG A 42 -1.76 -16.27 -3.69
C ARG A 42 -0.85 -16.53 -2.48
N VAL A 43 0.39 -16.95 -2.73
CA VAL A 43 1.40 -17.16 -1.68
C VAL A 43 1.79 -15.83 -1.03
N PHE A 44 2.07 -14.81 -1.83
CA PHE A 44 2.50 -13.49 -1.37
C PHE A 44 1.47 -12.86 -0.44
N PHE A 45 0.19 -12.89 -0.79
CA PHE A 45 -0.87 -12.30 0.04
C PHE A 45 -1.14 -13.12 1.31
N ARG A 46 -1.01 -14.43 1.22
CA ARG A 46 -1.19 -15.32 2.38
C ARG A 46 -0.12 -15.10 3.45
N GLU A 47 1.09 -14.77 3.04
CA GLU A 47 2.22 -14.53 3.94
C GLU A 47 2.16 -13.17 4.64
N GLN A 48 1.29 -12.26 4.21
CA GLN A 48 1.10 -10.98 4.87
C GLN A 48 0.42 -11.16 6.24
N THR A 49 0.66 -10.22 7.16
CA THR A 49 -0.10 -10.18 8.41
C THR A 49 -1.58 -9.92 8.14
N HIS A 50 -1.86 -9.02 7.21
CA HIS A 50 -3.22 -8.68 6.78
C HIS A 50 -3.21 -8.13 5.37
N CYS A 51 -4.27 -8.43 4.62
CA CYS A 51 -4.57 -7.76 3.35
C CYS A 51 -6.02 -7.29 3.38
N GLY A 52 -6.23 -6.05 2.96
CA GLY A 52 -7.56 -5.48 2.80
C GLY A 52 -7.88 -5.23 1.34
N VAL A 53 -9.14 -5.35 0.98
CA VAL A 53 -9.66 -5.01 -0.35
C VAL A 53 -10.80 -4.02 -0.23
N ALA A 54 -10.81 -3.02 -1.13
CA ALA A 54 -11.90 -2.10 -1.29
C ALA A 54 -12.82 -2.61 -2.38
N VAL A 55 -14.10 -2.81 -2.06
CA VAL A 55 -15.09 -3.35 -2.97
C VAL A 55 -16.28 -2.40 -3.11
N ASN A 56 -16.88 -2.36 -4.29
CA ASN A 56 -18.13 -1.63 -4.51
C ASN A 56 -19.35 -2.50 -4.15
N GLU A 57 -20.54 -1.96 -4.35
CA GLU A 57 -21.81 -2.64 -4.06
C GLU A 57 -22.00 -3.94 -4.87
N ALA A 58 -21.40 -4.03 -6.05
CA ALA A 58 -21.42 -5.24 -6.89
C ALA A 58 -20.38 -6.29 -6.48
N GLY A 59 -19.54 -5.99 -5.46
CA GLY A 59 -18.47 -6.88 -5.03
C GLY A 59 -17.20 -6.80 -5.89
N THR A 60 -17.11 -5.83 -6.81
CA THR A 60 -15.91 -5.63 -7.63
C THR A 60 -14.79 -5.05 -6.77
N VAL A 61 -13.61 -5.67 -6.83
CA VAL A 61 -12.40 -5.19 -6.14
C VAL A 61 -11.83 -4.01 -6.92
N LEU A 62 -11.72 -2.86 -6.27
CA LEU A 62 -11.25 -1.59 -6.85
C LEU A 62 -9.89 -1.15 -6.31
N GLY A 63 -9.46 -1.73 -5.21
CA GLY A 63 -8.18 -1.44 -4.59
C GLY A 63 -7.84 -2.46 -3.53
N MET A 64 -6.59 -2.46 -3.09
CA MET A 64 -6.12 -3.38 -2.08
C MET A 64 -4.92 -2.82 -1.34
N TYR A 65 -4.61 -3.40 -0.18
CA TYR A 65 -3.34 -3.15 0.50
C TYR A 65 -2.81 -4.42 1.14
N ILE A 66 -1.50 -4.44 1.37
CA ILE A 66 -0.80 -5.42 2.19
C ILE A 66 -0.28 -4.75 3.45
N LEU A 67 -0.22 -5.51 4.54
CA LEU A 67 0.33 -5.06 5.82
C LEU A 67 1.21 -6.17 6.38
N HIS A 68 2.44 -5.82 6.74
CA HIS A 68 3.42 -6.77 7.25
C HIS A 68 4.41 -6.05 8.20
N PRO A 69 5.18 -6.78 9.03
CA PRO A 69 6.23 -6.17 9.83
C PRO A 69 7.26 -5.44 8.94
N ASN A 70 7.66 -4.25 9.35
CA ASN A 70 8.70 -3.49 8.64
C ASN A 70 10.10 -3.91 9.07
N ASN A 71 10.23 -4.50 10.26
CA ASN A 71 11.50 -4.86 10.85
C ASN A 71 11.33 -6.09 11.75
N VAL A 72 12.37 -6.48 12.44
CA VAL A 72 12.43 -7.72 13.24
C VAL A 72 12.74 -7.43 14.71
N GLY A 73 12.48 -8.42 15.56
CA GLY A 73 12.89 -8.41 16.96
C GLY A 73 12.41 -7.19 17.72
N ARG A 74 13.33 -6.41 18.26
CA ARG A 74 13.03 -5.22 19.06
C ARG A 74 12.36 -4.08 18.27
N CYS A 75 12.38 -4.13 16.94
CA CYS A 75 11.69 -3.22 16.05
C CYS A 75 10.49 -3.89 15.35
N GLY A 76 10.11 -5.09 15.78
CA GLY A 76 9.01 -5.85 15.18
C GLY A 76 7.61 -5.30 15.44
N HIS A 77 7.48 -4.28 16.26
CA HIS A 77 6.23 -3.55 16.51
C HIS A 77 5.95 -2.45 15.48
N ILE A 78 6.82 -2.29 14.49
CA ILE A 78 6.65 -1.37 13.37
C ILE A 78 6.17 -2.17 12.17
N CYS A 79 5.03 -1.80 11.60
CA CYS A 79 4.53 -2.38 10.37
C CYS A 79 4.75 -1.47 9.16
N ASN A 80 4.61 -2.05 7.98
CA ASN A 80 4.67 -1.37 6.69
C ASN A 80 3.47 -1.81 5.86
N THR A 81 3.03 -0.95 4.97
CA THR A 81 1.92 -1.21 4.04
C THR A 81 2.27 -0.76 2.64
N SER A 82 1.60 -1.35 1.66
CA SER A 82 1.60 -0.90 0.28
C SER A 82 0.16 -0.89 -0.22
N TYR A 83 -0.24 0.19 -0.86
CA TYR A 83 -1.61 0.39 -1.35
C TYR A 83 -1.62 0.43 -2.87
N ALA A 84 -2.59 -0.21 -3.48
CA ALA A 84 -2.81 -0.19 -4.91
C ALA A 84 -4.28 0.06 -5.21
N VAL A 85 -4.55 1.03 -6.07
CA VAL A 85 -5.92 1.34 -6.55
C VAL A 85 -5.96 1.07 -8.04
N ALA A 86 -7.00 0.36 -8.49
CA ALA A 86 -7.20 0.10 -9.92
C ALA A 86 -7.18 1.42 -10.69
N ALA A 87 -6.46 1.45 -11.82
CA ALA A 87 -6.32 2.67 -12.61
C ALA A 87 -7.68 3.28 -12.99
N ALA A 88 -8.66 2.44 -13.32
CA ALA A 88 -10.01 2.87 -13.67
C ALA A 88 -10.83 3.42 -12.49
N ALA A 89 -10.37 3.21 -11.25
CA ALA A 89 -11.07 3.62 -10.04
C ALA A 89 -10.39 4.78 -9.28
N ARG A 90 -9.38 5.40 -9.88
CA ARG A 90 -8.69 6.55 -9.27
C ARG A 90 -9.61 7.77 -9.20
N GLY A 91 -9.39 8.61 -8.20
CA GLY A 91 -10.21 9.80 -7.97
C GLY A 91 -11.50 9.54 -7.18
N LEU A 92 -11.74 8.32 -6.71
CA LEU A 92 -12.92 7.94 -5.93
C LEU A 92 -12.64 7.84 -4.42
N HIS A 93 -11.53 8.39 -3.94
CA HIS A 93 -11.09 8.37 -2.54
C HIS A 93 -10.89 6.96 -1.96
N ILE A 94 -10.63 5.97 -2.81
CA ILE A 94 -10.41 4.58 -2.40
C ILE A 94 -9.10 4.46 -1.60
N GLY A 95 -8.05 5.14 -2.04
CA GLY A 95 -6.77 5.15 -1.34
C GLY A 95 -6.89 5.62 0.10
N GLU A 96 -7.66 6.67 0.35
CA GLU A 96 -7.93 7.16 1.70
C GLU A 96 -8.58 6.10 2.59
N GLN A 97 -9.60 5.41 2.07
CA GLN A 97 -10.29 4.36 2.82
C GLN A 97 -9.37 3.17 3.12
N LEU A 98 -8.51 2.80 2.19
CA LEU A 98 -7.51 1.74 2.39
C LEU A 98 -6.51 2.12 3.49
N VAL A 99 -6.01 3.36 3.46
CA VAL A 99 -5.07 3.84 4.49
C VAL A 99 -5.75 3.86 5.86
N MET A 100 -6.95 4.38 5.96
CA MET A 100 -7.70 4.41 7.23
C MET A 100 -7.93 3.01 7.79
N ASP A 101 -8.31 2.06 6.94
CA ASP A 101 -8.49 0.66 7.37
C ASP A 101 -7.17 0.05 7.82
N SER A 102 -6.07 0.31 7.13
CA SER A 102 -4.75 -0.21 7.50
C SER A 102 -4.27 0.28 8.88
N LEU A 103 -4.57 1.52 9.23
CA LEU A 103 -4.27 2.06 10.57
C LEU A 103 -5.03 1.27 11.64
N LYS A 104 -6.30 1.00 11.40
CA LYS A 104 -7.14 0.21 12.30
C LYS A 104 -6.64 -1.24 12.41
N GLN A 105 -6.37 -1.88 11.30
CA GLN A 105 -5.93 -3.29 11.27
C GLN A 105 -4.52 -3.47 11.83
N GLY A 106 -3.63 -2.53 11.57
CA GLY A 106 -2.28 -2.53 12.16
C GLY A 106 -2.33 -2.47 13.68
N LYS A 107 -3.16 -1.59 14.23
CA LYS A 107 -3.40 -1.50 15.67
C LYS A 107 -4.00 -2.78 16.23
N ALA A 108 -5.01 -3.34 15.57
CA ALA A 108 -5.66 -4.58 15.97
C ALA A 108 -4.71 -5.77 15.95
N ALA A 109 -3.74 -5.79 15.04
CA ALA A 109 -2.70 -6.83 14.95
C ALA A 109 -1.58 -6.67 16.00
N GLY A 110 -1.61 -5.62 16.82
CA GLY A 110 -0.65 -5.39 17.89
C GLY A 110 0.53 -4.50 17.51
N PHE A 111 0.57 -3.95 16.31
CA PHE A 111 1.60 -2.99 15.93
C PHE A 111 1.37 -1.64 16.63
N ARG A 112 2.47 -0.92 16.87
CA ARG A 112 2.45 0.39 17.54
C ARG A 112 2.76 1.55 16.61
N ILE A 113 3.36 1.26 15.46
CA ILE A 113 3.80 2.25 14.46
C ILE A 113 3.55 1.67 13.08
N LEU A 114 3.08 2.50 12.16
CA LEU A 114 3.05 2.20 10.73
C LEU A 114 4.06 3.13 10.05
N GLN A 115 5.00 2.56 9.29
CA GLN A 115 6.06 3.31 8.62
C GLN A 115 6.02 3.04 7.11
N PHE A 116 6.14 4.11 6.32
CA PHE A 116 6.42 4.02 4.89
C PHE A 116 7.91 4.26 4.67
N ASN A 117 8.54 3.42 3.85
CA ASN A 117 10.00 3.48 3.63
C ASN A 117 10.39 4.34 2.42
N ALA A 118 9.56 4.38 1.38
CA ALA A 118 9.97 4.88 0.08
C ALA A 118 8.83 5.60 -0.67
N VAL A 119 8.22 6.59 -0.03
CA VAL A 119 7.24 7.45 -0.72
C VAL A 119 8.01 8.38 -1.67
N VAL A 120 7.77 8.24 -2.97
CA VAL A 120 8.45 9.05 -3.98
C VAL A 120 8.07 10.52 -3.82
N ALA A 121 9.08 11.40 -3.75
CA ALA A 121 8.86 12.82 -3.44
C ALA A 121 7.93 13.53 -4.43
N THR A 122 7.93 13.11 -5.69
CA THR A 122 7.07 13.65 -6.74
C THR A 122 5.63 13.14 -6.69
N ASN A 123 5.35 12.10 -5.88
CA ASN A 123 3.99 11.62 -5.67
C ASN A 123 3.26 12.52 -4.66
N VAL A 124 3.02 13.76 -5.06
CA VAL A 124 2.45 14.81 -4.19
C VAL A 124 1.04 14.47 -3.72
N HIS A 125 0.26 13.78 -4.53
CA HIS A 125 -1.10 13.37 -4.17
C HIS A 125 -1.09 12.41 -2.98
N ALA A 126 -0.24 11.38 -3.02
CA ALA A 126 -0.09 10.44 -1.91
C ALA A 126 0.46 11.13 -0.65
N ARG A 127 1.46 12.02 -0.81
CA ARG A 127 2.05 12.74 0.31
C ARG A 127 1.03 13.63 1.02
N HIS A 128 0.21 14.37 0.28
CA HIS A 128 -0.87 15.18 0.86
C HIS A 128 -1.89 14.32 1.60
N LEU A 129 -2.24 13.16 1.04
CA LEU A 129 -3.14 12.22 1.69
C LEU A 129 -2.57 11.74 3.03
N TYR A 130 -1.32 11.29 3.05
CA TYR A 130 -0.67 10.79 4.26
C TYR A 130 -0.56 11.88 5.34
N GLU A 131 -0.13 13.08 4.97
CA GLU A 131 0.00 14.20 5.90
C GLU A 131 -1.37 14.61 6.48
N ARG A 132 -2.42 14.62 5.65
CA ARG A 132 -3.79 14.90 6.09
C ARG A 132 -4.31 13.86 7.07
N LEU A 133 -3.90 12.59 6.92
CA LEU A 133 -4.28 11.50 7.81
C LEU A 133 -3.38 11.37 9.05
N GLY A 134 -2.45 12.31 9.25
CA GLY A 134 -1.63 12.38 10.46
C GLY A 134 -0.26 11.73 10.37
N PHE A 135 0.16 11.26 9.19
CA PHE A 135 1.52 10.76 8.99
C PHE A 135 2.51 11.93 9.02
N ARG A 136 3.69 11.68 9.56
CA ARG A 136 4.79 12.65 9.62
C ARG A 136 5.96 12.18 8.78
N GLN A 137 6.50 13.08 7.97
CA GLN A 137 7.72 12.83 7.22
C GLN A 137 8.92 12.81 8.17
N ILE A 138 9.73 11.75 8.10
CA ILE A 138 10.91 11.58 8.95
C ILE A 138 12.13 12.28 8.33
N GLY A 139 12.20 12.29 7.01
CA GLY A 139 13.33 12.84 6.29
C GLY A 139 13.19 12.67 4.79
N THR A 140 14.31 12.84 4.09
CA THR A 140 14.40 12.65 2.65
C THR A 140 15.68 11.91 2.33
N ILE A 141 15.59 10.86 1.51
CA ILE A 141 16.76 10.17 0.96
C ILE A 141 16.89 10.62 -0.50
N PRO A 142 17.94 11.40 -0.84
CA PRO A 142 18.12 11.87 -2.21
C PRO A 142 18.31 10.70 -3.15
N GLN A 143 17.62 10.75 -4.30
CA GLN A 143 17.75 9.77 -5.39
C GLN A 143 17.54 8.32 -4.95
N GLY A 144 16.65 8.09 -4.01
CA GLY A 144 16.39 6.78 -3.43
C GLY A 144 15.53 5.86 -4.27
N PHE A 145 14.91 6.36 -5.33
CA PHE A 145 14.01 5.58 -6.19
C PHE A 145 14.38 5.75 -7.65
N ARG A 146 14.65 4.63 -8.34
CA ARG A 146 14.86 4.64 -9.79
C ARG A 146 13.50 4.52 -10.48
N MET A 147 13.12 5.58 -11.20
CA MET A 147 11.88 5.63 -11.95
C MET A 147 11.95 4.70 -13.17
N LYS A 148 10.80 4.41 -13.76
CA LYS A 148 10.69 3.50 -14.90
C LYS A 148 11.55 3.92 -16.10
N ASP A 149 11.70 5.21 -16.34
CA ASP A 149 12.52 5.77 -17.42
C ASP A 149 14.03 5.78 -17.12
N GLY A 150 14.42 5.36 -15.92
CA GLY A 150 15.81 5.26 -15.48
C GLY A 150 16.35 6.45 -14.72
N HIS A 151 15.63 7.57 -14.63
CA HIS A 151 16.05 8.68 -13.77
C HIS A 151 15.71 8.39 -12.29
N TYR A 152 16.39 9.08 -11.38
CA TYR A 152 16.23 8.90 -9.93
C TYR A 152 15.44 10.04 -9.32
N GLU A 153 14.60 9.72 -8.36
CA GLU A 153 13.82 10.67 -7.56
C GLU A 153 14.12 10.47 -6.08
N ASP A 154 13.90 11.52 -5.29
CA ASP A 154 14.01 11.44 -3.84
C ASP A 154 12.88 10.59 -3.26
N ILE A 155 13.15 9.95 -2.11
CA ILE A 155 12.11 9.26 -1.33
C ILE A 155 11.98 9.89 0.04
N CYS A 156 10.75 9.88 0.56
CA CYS A 156 10.39 10.47 1.84
C CYS A 156 9.81 9.36 2.74
N PRO A 157 10.54 8.89 3.76
CA PRO A 157 9.94 8.01 4.76
C PRO A 157 8.97 8.78 5.65
N TYR A 158 7.87 8.12 6.01
CA TYR A 158 6.81 8.63 6.88
C TYR A 158 6.52 7.65 7.99
N TYR A 159 5.94 8.11 9.09
CA TYR A 159 5.44 7.24 10.14
C TYR A 159 4.14 7.78 10.74
N HIS A 160 3.41 6.88 11.38
CA HIS A 160 2.19 7.18 12.13
C HIS A 160 2.13 6.28 13.37
N GLU A 161 1.85 6.86 14.54
CA GLU A 161 1.60 6.08 15.75
C GLU A 161 0.19 5.45 15.68
N LEU A 162 0.08 4.21 16.13
CA LEU A 162 -1.18 3.46 16.10
C LEU A 162 -1.88 3.40 17.47
#